data_f073c3f5c25a54e6f877187458958303
#
_entry.id   f073c3f5c25a54e6f877187458958303
#
_cell.length_a   1.000
_cell.length_b   1.000
_cell.length_c   1.000
_cell.angle_alpha   90.00
_cell.angle_beta   90.00
_cell.angle_gamma   90.00
#
_symmetry.space_group_name_H-M   'P 1'
#
loop_
_entity.id
_entity.type
_entity.pdbx_description
1 polymer ?
#
loop_
_entity_poly.entity_id
_entity_poly.type
_entity_poly.pdbx_seq_one_letter_code
_entity_poly.pdbx_strand_id
1 'polypeptide(L)'
;MSDIPGVAVGLMRSLGSRPGDIRAAIGPAIGYCCFETDADVPKAVERWLGGDTEGLIRRKDLPGKYLVDLRGALRRRLIQLGLSPEHIAVSDECTMCLHDKYWSHRYTRGGPRGSQCAVICL
;
A
#
# COMPACT_ATOMS: atom_id res chain seq x y z
N MET A 1 -10.83 1.28 7.30
CA MET A 1 -9.79 1.65 6.31
C MET A 1 -10.39 2.64 5.32
N SER A 2 -9.74 3.76 5.11
CA SER A 2 -10.21 4.78 4.16
C SER A 2 -9.77 4.44 2.74
N ASP A 3 -10.66 4.61 1.75
CA ASP A 3 -10.37 4.38 0.33
C ASP A 3 -9.83 5.66 -0.34
N ILE A 4 -8.67 6.15 0.14
CA ILE A 4 -8.02 7.34 -0.40
C ILE A 4 -7.79 7.25 -1.92
N PRO A 5 -7.29 6.13 -2.47
CA PRO A 5 -7.13 6.00 -3.91
C PRO A 5 -8.45 6.11 -4.68
N GLY A 6 -9.53 5.51 -4.15
CA GLY A 6 -10.85 5.61 -4.77
C GLY A 6 -11.36 7.03 -4.82
N VAL A 7 -11.19 7.79 -3.72
CA VAL A 7 -11.56 9.20 -3.67
C VAL A 7 -10.73 10.03 -4.66
N ALA A 8 -9.41 9.82 -4.70
CA ALA A 8 -8.51 10.56 -5.58
C ALA A 8 -8.82 10.30 -7.07
N VAL A 9 -8.93 9.03 -7.46
CA VAL A 9 -9.28 8.65 -8.85
C VAL A 9 -10.68 9.14 -9.22
N GLY A 10 -11.64 9.05 -8.29
CA GLY A 10 -12.99 9.57 -8.49
C GLY A 10 -13.01 11.08 -8.76
N LEU A 11 -12.23 11.84 -7.99
CA LEU A 11 -12.09 13.29 -8.20
C LEU A 11 -11.43 13.60 -9.56
N MET A 12 -10.33 12.91 -9.90
CA MET A 12 -9.67 13.10 -11.20
C MET A 12 -10.63 12.79 -12.36
N ARG A 13 -11.44 11.75 -12.25
CA ARG A 13 -12.48 11.43 -13.25
C ARG A 13 -13.50 12.55 -13.38
N SER A 14 -13.97 13.12 -12.27
CA SER A 14 -14.93 14.24 -12.28
C SER A 14 -14.35 15.49 -12.94
N LEU A 15 -13.03 15.62 -12.96
CA LEU A 15 -12.30 16.70 -13.63
C LEU A 15 -11.91 16.36 -15.09
N GLY A 16 -12.35 15.22 -15.61
CA GLY A 16 -12.16 14.83 -16.99
C GLY A 16 -11.05 13.82 -17.27
N SER A 17 -10.32 13.36 -16.24
CA SER A 17 -9.29 12.32 -16.45
C SER A 17 -9.92 10.95 -16.74
N ARG A 18 -9.30 10.22 -17.65
CA ARG A 18 -9.65 8.81 -17.90
C ARG A 18 -8.75 7.93 -17.03
N PRO A 19 -9.28 6.97 -16.24
CA PRO A 19 -8.47 6.12 -15.36
C PRO A 19 -7.31 5.42 -16.05
N GLY A 20 -7.50 4.95 -17.30
CA GLY A 20 -6.45 4.30 -18.08
C GLY A 20 -5.25 5.20 -18.42
N ASP A 21 -5.45 6.53 -18.40
CA ASP A 21 -4.39 7.51 -18.66
C ASP A 21 -3.70 7.99 -17.37
N ILE A 22 -4.27 7.69 -16.19
CA ILE A 22 -3.70 8.06 -14.91
C ILE A 22 -2.44 7.24 -14.65
N ARG A 23 -1.38 7.93 -14.23
CA ARG A 23 -0.14 7.31 -13.78
C ARG A 23 -0.05 7.39 -12.26
N ALA A 24 0.44 6.32 -11.64
CA ALA A 24 0.61 6.24 -10.19
C ALA A 24 2.02 5.76 -9.83
N ALA A 25 2.54 6.25 -8.72
CA ALA A 25 3.77 5.76 -8.12
C ALA A 25 3.51 5.44 -6.64
N ILE A 26 3.87 4.23 -6.23
CA ILE A 26 3.78 3.77 -4.85
C ILE A 26 5.21 3.77 -4.28
N GLY A 27 5.46 4.68 -3.35
CA GLY A 27 6.78 4.87 -2.74
C GLY A 27 7.18 3.75 -1.76
N PRO A 28 8.39 3.88 -1.18
CA PRO A 28 8.85 2.98 -0.13
C PRO A 28 7.89 2.95 1.05
N ALA A 29 7.61 1.76 1.56
CA ALA A 29 6.78 1.52 2.72
C ALA A 29 7.25 0.26 3.43
N ILE A 30 6.68 -0.06 4.60
CA ILE A 30 6.95 -1.35 5.24
C ILE A 30 6.57 -2.48 4.27
N GLY A 31 7.51 -3.37 4.02
CA GLY A 31 7.33 -4.44 3.04
C GLY A 31 6.58 -5.64 3.59
N TYR A 32 6.16 -6.49 2.68
CA TYR A 32 5.56 -7.80 2.97
C TYR A 32 6.45 -8.68 3.88
N CYS A 33 7.77 -8.49 3.83
CA CYS A 33 8.74 -9.18 4.69
C CYS A 33 8.60 -8.82 6.18
N CYS A 34 8.15 -7.60 6.49
CA CYS A 34 8.20 -7.03 7.83
C CYS A 34 6.84 -6.64 8.40
N PHE A 35 5.81 -6.49 7.56
CA PHE A 35 4.50 -6.01 8.03
C PHE A 35 3.68 -7.14 8.64
N GLU A 36 4.06 -7.54 9.84
CA GLU A 36 3.31 -8.48 10.67
C GLU A 36 2.15 -7.77 11.36
N THR A 37 0.96 -8.38 11.30
CA THR A 37 -0.27 -7.81 11.86
C THR A 37 -1.12 -8.89 12.52
N ASP A 38 -2.10 -8.45 13.32
CA ASP A 38 -3.19 -9.28 13.77
C ASP A 38 -4.27 -9.44 12.68
N ALA A 39 -5.30 -10.21 12.93
CA ALA A 39 -6.32 -10.58 11.93
C ALA A 39 -7.22 -9.42 11.47
N ASP A 40 -7.22 -8.29 12.17
CA ASP A 40 -8.01 -7.10 11.83
C ASP A 40 -7.54 -6.44 10.53
N VAL A 41 -6.22 -6.36 10.30
CA VAL A 41 -5.66 -5.78 9.08
C VAL A 41 -5.95 -6.62 7.84
N PRO A 42 -5.68 -7.94 7.81
CA PRO A 42 -6.10 -8.79 6.69
C PRO A 42 -7.59 -8.67 6.36
N LYS A 43 -8.46 -8.71 7.36
CA LYS A 43 -9.91 -8.56 7.18
C LYS A 43 -10.29 -7.20 6.61
N ALA A 44 -9.59 -6.13 7.00
CA ALA A 44 -9.83 -4.81 6.46
C ALA A 44 -9.41 -4.72 4.98
N VAL A 45 -8.26 -5.29 4.63
CA VAL A 45 -7.77 -5.35 3.24
C VAL A 45 -8.71 -6.19 2.37
N GLU A 46 -9.15 -7.35 2.87
CA GLU A 46 -10.09 -8.22 2.17
C GLU A 46 -11.42 -7.50 1.84
N ARG A 47 -11.99 -6.81 2.82
CA ARG A 47 -13.20 -5.99 2.60
C ARG A 47 -12.97 -4.85 1.61
N TRP A 48 -11.82 -4.17 1.71
CA TRP A 48 -11.47 -3.06 0.84
C TRP A 48 -11.31 -3.48 -0.62
N LEU A 49 -10.74 -4.66 -0.88
CA LEU A 49 -10.52 -5.21 -2.21
C LEU A 49 -11.67 -6.11 -2.71
N GLY A 50 -12.75 -6.25 -1.94
CA GLY A 50 -13.87 -7.10 -2.34
C GLY A 50 -13.51 -8.59 -2.42
N GLY A 51 -12.56 -9.04 -1.61
CA GLY A 51 -12.08 -10.43 -1.57
C GLY A 51 -10.90 -10.72 -2.51
N ASP A 52 -10.51 -9.79 -3.37
CA ASP A 52 -9.39 -9.97 -4.32
C ASP A 52 -8.04 -9.77 -3.61
N THR A 53 -7.64 -10.75 -2.80
CA THR A 53 -6.44 -10.68 -1.94
C THR A 53 -5.39 -11.75 -2.22
N GLU A 54 -5.52 -12.47 -3.34
CA GLU A 54 -4.57 -13.53 -3.70
C GLU A 54 -3.13 -13.01 -3.72
N GLY A 55 -2.24 -13.68 -3.00
CA GLY A 55 -0.82 -13.32 -2.90
C GLY A 55 -0.50 -12.13 -1.99
N LEU A 56 -1.50 -11.45 -1.42
CA LEU A 56 -1.31 -10.24 -0.59
C LEU A 56 -1.25 -10.53 0.91
N ILE A 57 -1.79 -11.66 1.35
CA ILE A 57 -1.88 -12.03 2.76
C ILE A 57 -1.29 -13.42 2.95
N ARG A 58 -0.38 -13.55 3.90
CA ARG A 58 0.19 -14.83 4.30
C ARG A 58 0.02 -15.04 5.81
N ARG A 59 -0.51 -16.17 6.20
CA ARG A 59 -0.55 -16.59 7.59
C ARG A 59 0.86 -16.97 8.06
N LYS A 60 1.21 -16.54 9.26
CA LYS A 60 2.45 -16.96 9.91
C LYS A 60 2.25 -18.23 10.73
N ASP A 61 3.36 -18.89 11.08
CA ASP A 61 3.35 -20.06 11.95
C ASP A 61 2.88 -19.72 13.37
N LEU A 62 2.95 -18.44 13.77
CA LEU A 62 2.38 -17.95 15.02
C LEU A 62 0.86 -17.78 14.86
N PRO A 63 0.03 -18.39 15.74
CA PRO A 63 -1.41 -18.28 15.68
C PRO A 63 -1.89 -16.81 15.70
N GLY A 64 -2.80 -16.47 14.80
CA GLY A 64 -3.39 -15.13 14.71
C GLY A 64 -2.48 -14.05 14.11
N LYS A 65 -1.28 -14.39 13.64
CA LYS A 65 -0.36 -13.45 12.99
C LYS A 65 -0.31 -13.65 11.49
N TYR A 66 -0.23 -12.53 10.79
CA TYR A 66 -0.25 -12.45 9.33
C TYR A 66 0.83 -11.51 8.83
N LEU A 67 1.33 -11.77 7.64
CA LEU A 67 2.08 -10.80 6.85
C LEU A 67 1.16 -10.25 5.75
N VAL A 68 1.19 -8.94 5.54
CA VAL A 68 0.32 -8.26 4.59
C VAL A 68 1.15 -7.39 3.64
N ASP A 69 0.89 -7.52 2.34
CA ASP A 69 1.49 -6.67 1.31
C ASP A 69 0.62 -5.43 1.05
N LEU A 70 0.91 -4.35 1.78
CA LEU A 70 0.16 -3.08 1.62
C LEU A 70 0.39 -2.43 0.26
N ARG A 71 1.61 -2.52 -0.29
CA ARG A 71 1.91 -1.93 -1.61
C ARG A 71 1.22 -2.71 -2.72
N GLY A 72 1.23 -4.03 -2.63
CA GLY A 72 0.48 -4.90 -3.53
C GLY A 72 -1.02 -4.67 -3.44
N ALA A 73 -1.56 -4.50 -2.23
CA ALA A 73 -2.96 -4.18 -2.02
C ALA A 73 -3.36 -2.84 -2.66
N LEU A 74 -2.52 -1.81 -2.47
CA LEU A 74 -2.74 -0.50 -3.08
C LEU A 74 -2.67 -0.57 -4.61
N ARG A 75 -1.68 -1.28 -5.16
CA ARG A 75 -1.59 -1.51 -6.61
C ARG A 75 -2.84 -2.20 -7.15
N ARG A 76 -3.32 -3.23 -6.47
CA ARG A 76 -4.54 -3.95 -6.86
C ARG A 76 -5.76 -3.05 -6.85
N ARG A 77 -5.90 -2.22 -5.82
CA ARG A 77 -6.98 -1.24 -5.76
C ARG A 77 -6.95 -0.25 -6.92
N LEU A 78 -5.79 0.27 -7.28
CA LEU A 78 -5.63 1.17 -8.43
C LEU A 78 -6.05 0.49 -9.74
N ILE A 79 -5.71 -0.78 -9.93
CA ILE A 79 -6.14 -1.56 -11.10
C ILE A 79 -7.67 -1.72 -11.11
N GLN A 80 -8.29 -2.03 -9.96
CA GLN A 80 -9.75 -2.11 -9.84
C GLN A 80 -10.44 -0.78 -10.16
N LEU A 81 -9.77 0.35 -9.92
CA LEU A 81 -10.25 1.69 -10.26
C LEU A 81 -10.05 2.06 -11.74
N GLY A 82 -9.45 1.19 -12.52
CA GLY A 82 -9.30 1.34 -13.96
C GLY A 82 -7.94 1.83 -14.45
N LEU A 83 -6.93 1.97 -13.56
CA LEU A 83 -5.58 2.30 -14.01
C LEU A 83 -4.96 1.10 -14.75
N SER A 84 -4.23 1.39 -15.81
CA SER A 84 -3.46 0.37 -16.52
C SER A 84 -2.30 -0.12 -15.65
N PRO A 85 -2.07 -1.44 -15.53
CA PRO A 85 -1.01 -2.00 -14.70
C PRO A 85 0.38 -1.45 -15.00
N GLU A 86 0.67 -1.17 -16.28
CA GLU A 86 1.94 -0.59 -16.75
C GLU A 86 2.10 0.89 -16.39
N HIS A 87 1.04 1.56 -15.96
CA HIS A 87 1.08 2.95 -15.48
C HIS A 87 1.26 3.05 -13.96
N ILE A 88 1.47 1.93 -13.27
CA ILE A 88 1.63 1.91 -11.82
C ILE A 88 3.05 1.44 -11.47
N ALA A 89 3.89 2.37 -11.07
CA ALA A 89 5.22 2.07 -10.54
C ALA A 89 5.12 1.73 -9.04
N VAL A 90 5.85 0.72 -8.59
CA VAL A 90 5.87 0.31 -7.17
C VAL A 90 7.32 0.17 -6.73
N SER A 91 7.69 0.86 -5.64
CA SER A 91 8.98 0.66 -5.00
C SER A 91 9.04 -0.73 -4.34
N ASP A 92 10.17 -1.41 -4.47
CA ASP A 92 10.45 -2.68 -3.79
C ASP A 92 11.12 -2.49 -2.42
N GLU A 93 11.53 -1.27 -2.08
CA GLU A 93 12.24 -0.96 -0.85
C GLU A 93 11.33 -1.01 0.39
N CYS A 94 11.77 -1.79 1.40
CA CYS A 94 11.11 -1.86 2.69
C CYS A 94 11.72 -0.87 3.67
N THR A 95 10.91 0.04 4.22
CA THR A 95 11.39 1.06 5.15
C THR A 95 11.88 0.50 6.48
N MET A 96 11.44 -0.70 6.88
CA MET A 96 11.95 -1.35 8.09
C MET A 96 13.28 -2.05 7.84
N CYS A 97 13.45 -2.73 6.70
CA CYS A 97 14.72 -3.37 6.33
C CYS A 97 15.81 -2.31 6.09
N LEU A 98 15.43 -1.18 5.50
CA LEU A 98 16.31 -0.06 5.17
C LEU A 98 16.11 1.11 6.17
N HIS A 99 16.13 0.80 7.44
CA HIS A 99 15.90 1.77 8.53
C HIS A 99 17.00 2.81 8.68
N ASP A 100 18.15 2.61 8.10
CA ASP A 100 19.25 3.58 7.95
C ASP A 100 18.99 4.59 6.81
N LYS A 101 18.15 4.25 5.83
CA LYS A 101 17.76 5.10 4.70
C LYS A 101 16.41 5.77 4.91
N TYR A 102 15.47 5.09 5.59
CA TYR A 102 14.09 5.53 5.77
C TYR A 102 13.69 5.58 7.24
N TRP A 103 12.78 6.48 7.57
CA TRP A 103 12.10 6.46 8.86
C TRP A 103 11.12 5.28 8.91
N SER A 104 11.15 4.50 9.98
CA SER A 104 10.25 3.36 10.19
C SER A 104 9.69 3.35 11.60
N HIS A 105 8.39 3.57 11.71
CA HIS A 105 7.68 3.50 13.00
C HIS A 105 7.84 2.12 13.66
N ARG A 106 7.72 1.07 12.88
CA ARG A 106 7.83 -0.30 13.37
C ARG A 106 9.23 -0.61 13.90
N TYR A 107 10.26 -0.13 13.23
CA TYR A 107 11.65 -0.32 13.66
C TYR A 107 11.96 0.42 14.97
N THR A 108 11.51 1.66 15.11
CA THR A 108 11.75 2.47 16.31
C THR A 108 10.93 2.05 17.51
N ARG A 109 9.95 1.18 17.35
CA ARG A 109 9.06 0.69 18.43
C ARG A 109 8.43 1.82 19.26
N GLY A 110 8.04 2.91 18.61
CA GLY A 110 7.47 4.09 19.24
C GLY A 110 8.50 5.11 19.76
N GLY A 111 9.79 4.87 19.51
CA GLY A 111 10.85 5.85 19.79
C GLY A 111 10.81 7.06 18.84
N PRO A 112 11.73 8.02 19.03
CA PRO A 112 11.82 9.21 18.18
C PRO A 112 12.01 8.83 16.71
N ARG A 113 11.22 9.45 15.83
CA ARG A 113 11.33 9.28 14.38
C ARG A 113 10.91 10.54 13.64
N GLY A 114 11.41 10.68 12.42
CA GLY A 114 10.91 11.67 11.46
C GLY A 114 9.77 11.11 10.61
N SER A 115 9.35 11.92 9.66
CA SER A 115 8.37 11.57 8.63
C SER A 115 9.01 11.68 7.25
N GLN A 116 8.50 10.90 6.32
CA GLN A 116 8.86 10.96 4.91
C GLN A 116 7.76 11.69 4.16
N CYS A 117 8.11 12.37 3.11
CA CYS A 117 7.15 12.97 2.20
C CYS A 117 7.39 12.50 0.77
N ALA A 118 6.36 12.53 -0.03
CA ALA A 118 6.42 12.33 -1.46
C ALA A 118 5.84 13.54 -2.17
N VAL A 119 6.49 13.95 -3.26
CA VAL A 119 6.04 15.06 -4.10
C VAL A 119 6.00 14.58 -5.54
N ILE A 120 4.96 14.93 -6.26
CA ILE A 120 4.84 14.72 -7.69
C ILE A 120 4.46 16.03 -8.35
N CYS A 121 5.10 16.33 -9.47
CA CYS A 121 4.77 17.48 -10.30
C CYS A 121 4.78 17.07 -11.78
N LEU A 122 4.04 17.82 -12.59
CA LEU A 122 3.97 17.66 -14.04
C LEU A 122 4.81 18.73 -14.72
#